data_a187d1a2411a232b4f7e40576b96793d
#
_entry.id   a187d1a2411a232b4f7e40576b96793d
#
_cell.length_a   1.000
_cell.length_b   1.000
_cell.length_c   1.000
_cell.angle_alpha   90.00
_cell.angle_beta   90.00
_cell.angle_gamma   90.00
#
_symmetry.space_group_name_H-M   'P 1'
#
loop_
_entity.id
_entity.type
_entity.pdbx_description
1 polymer ?
#
loop_
_entity_poly.entity_id
_entity_poly.type
_entity_poly.pdbx_seq_one_letter_code
_entity_poly.pdbx_strand_id
1 'polypeptide(L)'
;MAATMIEMDDGARLCTWTAGPVVPQGLPLVMVHGGPGIPDYLAPVARIVDDLCLVHRYDQRGTGGSGWEGEHTIARHVQDLASLIDAWGHDRVVLMGHSFGTSMASYFLLAHPGRVAGLIQCAGPFLGPWREADLAEQRARRSDAQQARLEELDAIASRTDAEEIEYLTLSWFTDHADRARAWDWAMAAARTLRPVNYVMNAQLNAAKKTDPLESRVDELRALLPPGAVIIGGAGDTRPAGALRGLAGRLGCEVIIIPDAGHHPWLEAPGQFAAALRAAAGRLTQTAG
;
A
#
# COMPACT_ATOMS: atom_id res chain seq x y z
N MET A 1 12.59 9.83 13.15
CA MET A 1 13.17 8.47 13.08
C MET A 1 14.35 8.50 12.14
N ALA A 2 15.49 7.91 12.51
CA ALA A 2 16.64 7.76 11.61
C ALA A 2 16.36 6.59 10.65
N ALA A 3 16.78 6.73 9.41
CA ALA A 3 16.75 5.66 8.43
C ALA A 3 17.90 4.68 8.70
N THR A 4 17.66 3.39 8.48
CA THR A 4 18.65 2.32 8.57
C THR A 4 18.69 1.57 7.24
N MET A 5 19.90 1.30 6.74
CA MET A 5 20.08 0.49 5.53
C MET A 5 20.29 -0.97 5.91
N ILE A 6 19.49 -1.85 5.32
CA ILE A 6 19.61 -3.31 5.49
C ILE A 6 20.03 -3.91 4.14
N GLU A 7 21.06 -4.74 4.17
CA GLU A 7 21.56 -5.43 2.97
C GLU A 7 20.80 -6.74 2.75
N MET A 8 20.36 -6.95 1.51
CA MET A 8 19.66 -8.15 1.08
C MET A 8 20.65 -9.22 0.60
N ASP A 9 20.16 -10.44 0.40
CA ASP A 9 20.95 -11.62 -0.03
C ASP A 9 21.64 -11.45 -1.40
N ASP A 10 21.16 -10.53 -2.23
CA ASP A 10 21.70 -10.20 -3.54
C ASP A 10 22.54 -8.90 -3.56
N GLY A 11 22.86 -8.35 -2.37
CA GLY A 11 23.65 -7.14 -2.21
C GLY A 11 22.87 -5.83 -2.38
N ALA A 12 21.56 -5.86 -2.71
CA ALA A 12 20.73 -4.67 -2.69
C ALA A 12 20.59 -4.14 -1.25
N ARG A 13 20.48 -2.82 -1.10
CA ARG A 13 20.34 -2.19 0.21
C ARG A 13 19.00 -1.49 0.31
N LEU A 14 18.19 -1.87 1.29
CA LEU A 14 16.87 -1.28 1.48
C LEU A 14 16.88 -0.31 2.66
N CYS A 15 16.27 0.86 2.43
CA CYS A 15 16.09 1.90 3.42
C CYS A 15 14.88 1.59 4.29
N THR A 16 15.06 1.55 5.61
CA THR A 16 14.03 1.13 6.57
C THR A 16 13.90 2.13 7.72
N TRP A 17 12.75 2.13 8.35
CA TRP A 17 12.45 2.92 9.56
C TRP A 17 11.73 2.04 10.57
N THR A 18 12.10 2.21 11.83
CA THR A 18 11.47 1.54 12.96
C THR A 18 10.98 2.58 13.98
N ALA A 19 9.74 2.44 14.41
CA ALA A 19 9.13 3.24 15.46
C ALA A 19 8.41 2.33 16.46
N GLY A 20 8.23 2.79 17.68
CA GLY A 20 7.45 2.04 18.67
C GLY A 20 7.94 2.27 20.08
N PRO A 21 7.34 1.57 21.06
CA PRO A 21 7.72 1.66 22.45
C PRO A 21 9.15 1.12 22.68
N VAL A 22 9.85 1.67 23.68
CA VAL A 22 11.22 1.27 24.04
C VAL A 22 11.30 -0.21 24.43
N VAL A 23 10.24 -0.73 25.05
CA VAL A 23 10.08 -2.15 25.35
C VAL A 23 8.89 -2.65 24.56
N PRO A 24 9.09 -3.26 23.38
CA PRO A 24 8.01 -3.78 22.57
C PRO A 24 7.24 -4.88 23.29
N GLN A 25 5.94 -4.83 23.23
CA GLN A 25 5.05 -5.90 23.67
C GLN A 25 4.27 -6.44 22.47
N GLY A 26 4.16 -7.76 22.40
CA GLY A 26 3.43 -8.41 21.31
C GLY A 26 4.17 -8.43 19.97
N LEU A 27 3.41 -8.64 18.91
CA LEU A 27 3.95 -8.78 17.56
C LEU A 27 4.21 -7.42 16.91
N PRO A 28 5.27 -7.29 16.11
CA PRO A 28 5.53 -6.07 15.33
C PRO A 28 4.55 -5.95 14.17
N LEU A 29 4.28 -4.73 13.77
CA LEU A 29 3.54 -4.36 12.57
C LEU A 29 4.51 -3.95 11.47
N VAL A 30 4.46 -4.61 10.33
CA VAL A 30 5.23 -4.22 9.12
C VAL A 30 4.29 -3.61 8.11
N MET A 31 4.59 -2.38 7.70
CA MET A 31 3.79 -1.64 6.72
C MET A 31 4.42 -1.71 5.34
N VAL A 32 3.62 -2.12 4.35
CA VAL A 32 3.99 -2.25 2.94
C VAL A 32 3.25 -1.19 2.14
N HIS A 33 4.00 -0.20 1.64
CA HIS A 33 3.42 0.91 0.87
C HIS A 33 2.95 0.50 -0.52
N GLY A 34 2.14 1.35 -1.13
CA GLY A 34 1.62 1.18 -2.48
C GLY A 34 2.55 1.74 -3.57
N GLY A 35 1.96 2.08 -4.69
CA GLY A 35 2.58 2.50 -5.92
C GLY A 35 2.12 1.59 -7.05
N PRO A 36 2.92 0.61 -7.52
CA PRO A 36 4.35 0.41 -7.25
C PRO A 36 5.21 1.47 -7.89
N GLY A 37 6.46 1.60 -7.41
CA GLY A 37 7.46 2.48 -8.00
C GLY A 37 7.59 3.86 -7.35
N ILE A 38 6.93 4.13 -6.22
CA ILE A 38 7.08 5.35 -5.43
C ILE A 38 7.70 5.06 -4.06
N PRO A 39 8.37 6.05 -3.42
CA PRO A 39 8.89 5.90 -2.06
C PRO A 39 7.80 5.62 -1.02
N ASP A 40 8.21 5.16 0.16
CA ASP A 40 7.32 4.99 1.30
C ASP A 40 6.70 6.31 1.76
N TYR A 41 5.39 6.28 1.96
CA TYR A 41 4.57 7.41 2.40
C TYR A 41 3.75 7.08 3.65
N LEU A 42 3.96 5.94 4.27
CA LEU A 42 3.15 5.47 5.40
C LEU A 42 3.63 6.00 6.77
N ALA A 43 4.60 6.94 6.79
CA ALA A 43 5.05 7.55 8.04
C ALA A 43 3.92 8.18 8.90
N PRO A 44 2.93 8.89 8.32
CA PRO A 44 1.78 9.38 9.09
C PRO A 44 0.90 8.26 9.64
N VAL A 45 0.77 7.15 8.90
CA VAL A 45 -0.02 5.99 9.30
C VAL A 45 0.65 5.24 10.45
N ALA A 46 1.98 5.09 10.39
CA ALA A 46 2.76 4.48 11.47
C ALA A 46 2.58 5.19 12.81
N ARG A 47 2.56 6.53 12.81
CA ARG A 47 2.34 7.35 14.01
C ARG A 47 0.99 7.14 14.70
N ILE A 48 0.02 6.55 14.02
CA ILE A 48 -1.29 6.24 14.60
C ILE A 48 -1.20 5.08 15.59
N VAL A 49 -0.21 4.21 15.45
CA VAL A 49 -0.11 2.94 16.18
C VAL A 49 1.27 2.66 16.80
N ASP A 50 2.24 3.58 16.65
CA ASP A 50 3.60 3.40 17.19
C ASP A 50 3.69 3.50 18.72
N ASP A 51 2.62 3.89 19.38
CA ASP A 51 2.45 3.78 20.83
C ASP A 51 1.92 2.41 21.29
N LEU A 52 1.35 1.61 20.37
CA LEU A 52 0.76 0.30 20.65
C LEU A 52 1.73 -0.86 20.41
N CYS A 53 2.52 -0.77 19.35
CA CYS A 53 3.40 -1.84 18.90
C CYS A 53 4.63 -1.30 18.18
N LEU A 54 5.62 -2.18 17.98
CA LEU A 54 6.74 -1.88 17.11
C LEU A 54 6.28 -1.83 15.66
N VAL A 55 6.60 -0.76 14.94
CA VAL A 55 6.20 -0.55 13.54
C VAL A 55 7.44 -0.43 12.68
N HIS A 56 7.52 -1.27 11.65
CA HIS A 56 8.55 -1.22 10.63
C HIS A 56 7.96 -0.73 9.30
N ARG A 57 8.71 0.11 8.60
CA ARG A 57 8.42 0.59 7.25
C ARG A 57 9.70 0.54 6.43
N TYR A 58 9.59 0.47 5.13
CA TYR A 58 10.73 0.47 4.23
C TYR A 58 10.37 1.04 2.86
N ASP A 59 11.36 1.60 2.18
CA ASP A 59 11.27 1.82 0.73
C ASP A 59 11.42 0.48 0.02
N GLN A 60 10.47 0.12 -0.82
CA GLN A 60 10.60 -1.08 -1.64
C GLN A 60 11.78 -0.93 -2.60
N ARG A 61 12.41 -2.04 -2.96
CA ARG A 61 13.53 -2.10 -3.91
C ARG A 61 13.27 -1.22 -5.13
N GLY A 62 14.22 -0.35 -5.47
CA GLY A 62 14.11 0.57 -6.61
C GLY A 62 13.30 1.84 -6.33
N THR A 63 12.97 2.13 -5.07
CA THR A 63 12.28 3.37 -4.69
C THR A 63 13.01 4.10 -3.58
N GLY A 64 12.80 5.42 -3.47
CA GLY A 64 13.30 6.24 -2.37
C GLY A 64 14.78 6.05 -2.10
N GLY A 65 15.13 5.64 -0.87
CA GLY A 65 16.50 5.33 -0.46
C GLY A 65 16.98 3.92 -0.83
N SER A 66 16.12 3.08 -1.42
CA SER A 66 16.40 1.68 -1.81
C SER A 66 16.71 1.57 -3.31
N GLY A 67 17.80 2.18 -3.77
CA GLY A 67 18.19 2.21 -5.19
C GLY A 67 18.37 0.80 -5.78
N TRP A 68 17.85 0.59 -7.00
CA TRP A 68 17.98 -0.65 -7.76
C TRP A 68 17.69 -0.41 -9.24
N GLU A 69 18.52 -0.94 -10.12
CA GLU A 69 18.38 -0.80 -11.58
C GLU A 69 18.09 -2.13 -12.29
N GLY A 70 18.00 -3.23 -11.53
CA GLY A 70 17.71 -4.56 -12.06
C GLY A 70 16.22 -4.84 -12.27
N GLU A 71 15.91 -6.08 -12.62
CA GLU A 71 14.55 -6.55 -12.83
C GLU A 71 13.75 -6.55 -11.52
N HIS A 72 12.45 -6.23 -11.61
CA HIS A 72 11.48 -6.28 -10.52
C HIS A 72 10.49 -7.43 -10.72
N THR A 73 10.53 -8.41 -9.83
CA THR A 73 9.57 -9.52 -9.80
C THR A 73 8.82 -9.55 -8.47
N ILE A 74 7.58 -10.05 -8.45
CA ILE A 74 6.81 -10.26 -7.21
C ILE A 74 7.60 -11.15 -6.26
N ALA A 75 8.18 -12.24 -6.76
CA ALA A 75 8.96 -13.18 -5.95
C ALA A 75 10.14 -12.50 -5.26
N ARG A 76 10.88 -11.61 -5.96
CA ARG A 76 12.01 -10.87 -5.38
C ARG A 76 11.55 -9.91 -4.28
N HIS A 77 10.48 -9.15 -4.50
CA HIS A 77 9.92 -8.25 -3.50
C HIS A 77 9.36 -9.00 -2.27
N VAL A 78 8.78 -10.18 -2.47
CA VAL A 78 8.37 -11.08 -1.37
C VAL A 78 9.59 -11.57 -0.58
N GLN A 79 10.67 -11.96 -1.27
CA GLN A 79 11.92 -12.36 -0.61
C GLN A 79 12.59 -11.20 0.14
N ASP A 80 12.57 -9.98 -0.40
CA ASP A 80 13.05 -8.78 0.31
C ASP A 80 12.31 -8.59 1.62
N LEU A 81 10.98 -8.71 1.61
CA LEU A 81 10.18 -8.59 2.83
C LEU A 81 10.52 -9.69 3.84
N ALA A 82 10.75 -10.93 3.41
CA ALA A 82 11.20 -12.02 4.28
C ALA A 82 12.56 -11.70 4.91
N SER A 83 13.54 -11.27 4.09
CA SER A 83 14.88 -10.89 4.56
C SER A 83 14.86 -9.71 5.53
N LEU A 84 13.98 -8.72 5.31
CA LEU A 84 13.79 -7.61 6.23
C LEU A 84 13.23 -8.07 7.57
N ILE A 85 12.22 -8.95 7.57
CA ILE A 85 11.62 -9.51 8.80
C ILE A 85 12.67 -10.27 9.60
N ASP A 86 13.55 -11.05 8.93
CA ASP A 86 14.67 -11.76 9.55
C ASP A 86 15.71 -10.79 10.13
N ALA A 87 16.07 -9.76 9.36
CA ALA A 87 17.04 -8.75 9.81
C ALA A 87 16.53 -7.92 11.00
N TRP A 88 15.22 -7.72 11.13
CA TRP A 88 14.60 -7.12 12.31
C TRP A 88 14.48 -8.08 13.51
N GLY A 89 14.81 -9.37 13.33
CA GLY A 89 14.80 -10.39 14.40
C GLY A 89 13.41 -10.92 14.75
N HIS A 90 12.50 -10.98 13.77
CA HIS A 90 11.13 -11.43 14.02
C HIS A 90 10.81 -12.74 13.29
N ASP A 91 10.24 -13.71 14.02
CA ASP A 91 9.72 -14.95 13.43
C ASP A 91 8.36 -14.73 12.76
N ARG A 92 7.50 -13.92 13.40
CA ARG A 92 6.13 -13.63 12.92
C ARG A 92 5.82 -12.15 13.08
N VAL A 93 5.01 -11.63 12.16
CA VAL A 93 4.62 -10.22 12.12
C VAL A 93 3.13 -10.06 11.81
N VAL A 94 2.58 -8.91 12.16
CA VAL A 94 1.35 -8.41 11.54
C VAL A 94 1.74 -7.61 10.30
N LEU A 95 1.11 -7.89 9.15
CA LEU A 95 1.33 -7.12 7.93
C LEU A 95 0.20 -6.11 7.74
N MET A 96 0.55 -4.88 7.36
CA MET A 96 -0.38 -3.90 6.83
C MET A 96 0.05 -3.50 5.42
N GLY A 97 -0.79 -3.80 4.43
CA GLY A 97 -0.60 -3.29 3.07
C GLY A 97 -1.47 -2.08 2.78
N HIS A 98 -0.99 -1.13 1.99
CA HIS A 98 -1.81 -0.07 1.41
C HIS A 98 -1.76 -0.12 -0.12
N SER A 99 -2.92 -0.03 -0.78
CA SER A 99 -3.00 0.00 -2.25
C SER A 99 -2.29 -1.22 -2.88
N PHE A 100 -1.30 -1.02 -3.75
CA PHE A 100 -0.47 -2.10 -4.28
C PHE A 100 0.20 -2.94 -3.17
N GLY A 101 0.56 -2.33 -2.04
CA GLY A 101 1.12 -3.04 -0.87
C GLY A 101 0.19 -4.11 -0.31
N THR A 102 -1.12 -4.00 -0.51
CA THR A 102 -2.08 -5.06 -0.15
C THR A 102 -1.89 -6.32 -1.00
N SER A 103 -1.59 -6.15 -2.29
CA SER A 103 -1.24 -7.26 -3.16
C SER A 103 0.08 -7.92 -2.72
N MET A 104 1.10 -7.11 -2.39
CA MET A 104 2.39 -7.63 -1.90
C MET A 104 2.24 -8.39 -0.57
N ALA A 105 1.46 -7.87 0.38
CA ALA A 105 1.15 -8.56 1.62
C ALA A 105 0.40 -9.88 1.38
N SER A 106 -0.48 -9.93 0.38
CA SER A 106 -1.19 -11.16 -0.02
C SER A 106 -0.23 -12.18 -0.65
N TYR A 107 0.65 -11.77 -1.55
CA TYR A 107 1.68 -12.67 -2.10
C TYR A 107 2.65 -13.16 -1.03
N PHE A 108 3.00 -12.31 -0.07
CA PHE A 108 3.81 -12.72 1.07
C PHE A 108 3.10 -13.77 1.94
N LEU A 109 1.82 -13.58 2.23
CA LEU A 109 1.01 -14.57 2.96
C LEU A 109 0.97 -15.91 2.22
N LEU A 110 0.81 -15.90 0.90
CA LEU A 110 0.80 -17.12 0.07
C LEU A 110 2.16 -17.85 0.09
N ALA A 111 3.26 -17.12 0.11
CA ALA A 111 4.61 -17.69 0.10
C ALA A 111 5.10 -18.09 1.51
N HIS A 112 4.72 -17.35 2.53
CA HIS A 112 5.22 -17.49 3.91
C HIS A 112 4.09 -17.45 4.95
N PRO A 113 3.09 -18.35 4.88
CA PRO A 113 1.90 -18.28 5.75
C PRO A 113 2.24 -18.37 7.24
N GLY A 114 3.28 -19.12 7.62
CA GLY A 114 3.75 -19.24 9.00
C GLY A 114 4.35 -17.94 9.58
N ARG A 115 4.69 -16.97 8.72
CA ARG A 115 5.31 -15.69 9.14
C ARG A 115 4.27 -14.59 9.38
N VAL A 116 3.01 -14.77 8.96
CA VAL A 116 1.95 -13.75 9.05
C VAL A 116 0.99 -14.12 10.17
N ALA A 117 1.05 -13.39 11.27
CA ALA A 117 0.17 -13.58 12.42
C ALA A 117 -1.13 -12.77 12.33
N GLY A 118 -1.14 -11.70 11.54
CA GLY A 118 -2.29 -10.84 11.30
C GLY A 118 -2.15 -10.09 9.98
N LEU A 119 -3.28 -9.70 9.38
CA LEU A 119 -3.29 -9.00 8.10
C LEU A 119 -4.28 -7.85 8.12
N ILE A 120 -3.78 -6.64 7.81
CA ILE A 120 -4.57 -5.43 7.62
C ILE A 120 -4.40 -4.99 6.16
N GLN A 121 -5.48 -4.97 5.40
CA GLN A 121 -5.50 -4.55 4.00
C GLN A 121 -6.17 -3.18 3.88
N CYS A 122 -5.41 -2.14 3.54
CA CYS A 122 -5.94 -0.79 3.42
C CYS A 122 -6.04 -0.36 1.96
N ALA A 123 -7.23 0.03 1.51
CA ALA A 123 -7.54 0.43 0.15
C ALA A 123 -7.05 -0.58 -0.91
N GLY A 124 -7.38 -1.86 -0.71
CA GLY A 124 -7.05 -2.98 -1.59
C GLY A 124 -7.00 -4.32 -0.84
N PRO A 125 -6.61 -5.44 -1.51
CA PRO A 125 -6.48 -5.50 -2.96
C PRO A 125 -7.85 -5.43 -3.65
N PHE A 126 -7.90 -4.78 -4.79
CA PHE A 126 -9.11 -4.79 -5.62
C PHE A 126 -9.03 -5.97 -6.58
N LEU A 127 -9.96 -6.91 -6.43
CA LEU A 127 -10.05 -8.13 -7.25
C LEU A 127 -11.39 -8.16 -7.97
N GLY A 128 -11.46 -8.92 -9.08
CA GLY A 128 -12.63 -8.97 -9.95
C GLY A 128 -12.71 -7.78 -10.93
N PRO A 129 -13.89 -7.53 -11.51
CA PRO A 129 -14.08 -6.54 -12.57
C PRO A 129 -14.30 -5.11 -12.03
N TRP A 130 -13.32 -4.53 -11.35
CA TRP A 130 -13.41 -3.20 -10.75
C TRP A 130 -12.86 -2.08 -11.62
N ARG A 131 -11.98 -2.39 -12.58
CA ARG A 131 -11.18 -1.39 -13.30
C ARG A 131 -12.01 -0.48 -14.20
N GLU A 132 -13.06 -0.99 -14.83
CA GLU A 132 -13.93 -0.18 -15.70
C GLU A 132 -14.64 0.91 -14.88
N ALA A 133 -15.18 0.55 -13.73
CA ALA A 133 -15.83 1.50 -12.81
C ALA A 133 -14.82 2.54 -12.26
N ASP A 134 -13.61 2.11 -11.92
CA ASP A 134 -12.53 3.01 -11.50
C ASP A 134 -12.18 4.04 -12.58
N LEU A 135 -11.96 3.59 -13.81
CA LEU A 135 -11.63 4.49 -14.92
C LEU A 135 -12.76 5.46 -15.23
N ALA A 136 -14.01 5.00 -15.20
CA ALA A 136 -15.19 5.83 -15.41
C ALA A 136 -15.30 6.92 -14.33
N GLU A 137 -15.10 6.56 -13.06
CA GLU A 137 -15.12 7.50 -11.95
C GLU A 137 -13.96 8.50 -12.02
N GLN A 138 -12.74 8.05 -12.32
CA GLN A 138 -11.60 8.94 -12.53
C GLN A 138 -11.87 9.94 -13.66
N ARG A 139 -12.46 9.47 -14.79
CA ARG A 139 -12.82 10.35 -15.91
C ARG A 139 -13.90 11.36 -15.50
N ALA A 140 -14.90 10.93 -14.73
CA ALA A 140 -15.96 11.83 -14.24
C ALA A 140 -15.44 12.90 -13.27
N ARG A 141 -14.34 12.61 -12.56
CA ARG A 141 -13.70 13.56 -11.63
C ARG A 141 -12.79 14.58 -12.33
N ARG A 142 -12.43 14.38 -13.59
CA ARG A 142 -11.62 15.32 -14.38
C ARG A 142 -12.51 16.17 -15.28
N SER A 143 -12.16 17.45 -15.41
CA SER A 143 -12.67 18.27 -16.51
C SER A 143 -12.07 17.81 -17.84
N ASP A 144 -12.70 18.20 -18.97
CA ASP A 144 -12.17 17.88 -20.29
C ASP A 144 -10.76 18.47 -20.49
N ALA A 145 -10.52 19.68 -20.01
CA ALA A 145 -9.19 20.32 -20.06
C ALA A 145 -8.14 19.54 -19.23
N GLN A 146 -8.50 19.05 -18.04
CA GLN A 146 -7.60 18.24 -17.21
C GLN A 146 -7.30 16.88 -17.87
N GLN A 147 -8.30 16.27 -18.49
CA GLN A 147 -8.11 15.01 -19.19
C GLN A 147 -7.19 15.17 -20.42
N ALA A 148 -7.44 16.20 -21.26
CA ALA A 148 -6.60 16.50 -22.40
C ALA A 148 -5.15 16.80 -21.97
N ARG A 149 -4.98 17.58 -20.89
CA ARG A 149 -3.64 17.87 -20.37
C ARG A 149 -2.92 16.64 -19.83
N LEU A 150 -3.62 15.74 -19.16
CA LEU A 150 -3.05 14.46 -18.70
C LEU A 150 -2.56 13.63 -19.88
N GLU A 151 -3.32 13.54 -20.96
CA GLU A 151 -2.98 12.82 -22.20
C GLU A 151 -1.76 13.44 -22.90
N GLU A 152 -1.69 14.78 -22.97
CA GLU A 152 -0.52 15.49 -23.49
C GLU A 152 0.74 15.15 -22.70
N LEU A 153 0.66 15.19 -21.36
CA LEU A 153 1.79 14.90 -20.47
C LEU A 153 2.20 13.41 -20.54
N ASP A 154 1.22 12.50 -20.68
CA ASP A 154 1.50 11.06 -20.80
C ASP A 154 2.25 10.72 -22.10
N ALA A 155 2.04 11.51 -23.16
CA ALA A 155 2.74 11.34 -24.44
C ALA A 155 4.20 11.85 -24.42
N ILE A 156 4.63 12.58 -23.37
CA ILE A 156 5.99 13.09 -23.24
C ILE A 156 6.92 11.97 -22.77
N ALA A 157 7.89 11.60 -23.58
CA ALA A 157 8.84 10.53 -23.27
C ALA A 157 9.76 10.86 -22.07
N SER A 158 10.09 12.13 -21.89
CA SER A 158 10.91 12.60 -20.76
C SER A 158 10.36 13.94 -20.28
N ARG A 159 9.57 13.91 -19.23
CA ARG A 159 8.99 15.10 -18.61
C ARG A 159 10.03 15.86 -17.79
N THR A 160 9.96 17.18 -17.82
CA THR A 160 10.65 18.04 -16.86
C THR A 160 10.05 17.83 -15.45
N ASP A 161 10.79 18.27 -14.42
CA ASP A 161 10.29 18.19 -13.03
C ASP A 161 8.92 18.84 -12.84
N ALA A 162 8.65 19.95 -13.49
CA ALA A 162 7.37 20.65 -13.42
C ALA A 162 6.26 19.84 -14.12
N GLU A 163 6.51 19.31 -15.30
CA GLU A 163 5.59 18.45 -16.05
C GLU A 163 5.31 17.14 -15.31
N GLU A 164 6.32 16.57 -14.67
CA GLU A 164 6.16 15.35 -13.86
C GLU A 164 5.27 15.61 -12.64
N ILE A 165 5.47 16.72 -11.92
CA ILE A 165 4.60 17.11 -10.81
C ILE A 165 3.17 17.33 -11.29
N GLU A 166 2.97 18.00 -12.43
CA GLU A 166 1.66 18.24 -13.03
C GLU A 166 0.99 16.91 -13.42
N TYR A 167 1.71 16.02 -14.10
CA TYR A 167 1.25 14.69 -14.51
C TYR A 167 0.79 13.85 -13.30
N LEU A 168 1.61 13.77 -12.27
CA LEU A 168 1.29 13.03 -11.06
C LEU A 168 0.12 13.66 -10.30
N THR A 169 0.03 14.99 -10.25
CA THR A 169 -1.09 15.70 -9.62
C THR A 169 -2.40 15.37 -10.35
N LEU A 170 -2.41 15.46 -11.69
CA LEU A 170 -3.56 15.11 -12.53
C LEU A 170 -3.93 13.62 -12.44
N SER A 171 -2.96 12.75 -12.17
CA SER A 171 -3.19 11.31 -12.00
C SER A 171 -3.81 11.00 -10.64
N TRP A 172 -3.36 11.65 -9.56
CA TRP A 172 -3.67 11.25 -8.19
C TRP A 172 -4.79 12.07 -7.50
N PHE A 173 -5.13 13.29 -8.00
CA PHE A 173 -6.18 14.08 -7.32
C PHE A 173 -7.56 13.39 -7.37
N THR A 174 -7.77 12.50 -8.33
CA THR A 174 -9.01 11.71 -8.43
C THR A 174 -9.13 10.65 -7.34
N ASP A 175 -8.04 10.27 -6.67
CA ASP A 175 -8.02 9.28 -5.58
C ASP A 175 -8.70 9.81 -4.29
N HIS A 176 -8.95 11.11 -4.21
CA HIS A 176 -9.53 11.74 -3.02
C HIS A 176 -11.04 11.98 -3.17
N ALA A 177 -11.80 11.69 -2.10
CA ALA A 177 -13.23 11.97 -2.00
C ALA A 177 -13.52 13.46 -1.76
N ASP A 178 -12.73 14.12 -0.90
CA ASP A 178 -12.82 15.56 -0.66
C ASP A 178 -12.29 16.35 -1.87
N ARG A 179 -13.21 16.73 -2.76
CA ARG A 179 -12.89 17.43 -4.01
C ARG A 179 -12.28 18.81 -3.80
N ALA A 180 -12.54 19.46 -2.65
CA ALA A 180 -12.00 20.78 -2.35
C ALA A 180 -10.50 20.73 -2.03
N ARG A 181 -10.03 19.65 -1.41
CA ARG A 181 -8.63 19.46 -0.98
C ARG A 181 -7.83 18.49 -1.87
N ALA A 182 -8.52 17.77 -2.74
CA ALA A 182 -7.94 16.71 -3.58
C ALA A 182 -6.70 17.16 -4.36
N TRP A 183 -6.78 18.35 -4.98
CA TRP A 183 -5.68 18.91 -5.76
C TRP A 183 -4.44 19.20 -4.92
N ASP A 184 -4.62 19.82 -3.76
CA ASP A 184 -3.53 20.19 -2.87
C ASP A 184 -2.82 18.96 -2.30
N TRP A 185 -3.57 17.93 -1.91
CA TRP A 185 -3.01 16.66 -1.43
C TRP A 185 -2.25 15.93 -2.54
N ALA A 186 -2.81 15.83 -3.73
CA ALA A 186 -2.14 15.20 -4.86
C ALA A 186 -0.87 15.94 -5.26
N MET A 187 -0.90 17.27 -5.30
CA MET A 187 0.28 18.09 -5.60
C MET A 187 1.37 17.95 -4.52
N ALA A 188 1.00 17.90 -3.25
CA ALA A 188 1.95 17.64 -2.16
C ALA A 188 2.59 16.25 -2.30
N ALA A 189 1.80 15.23 -2.59
CA ALA A 189 2.30 13.88 -2.87
C ALA A 189 3.21 13.86 -4.12
N ALA A 190 2.80 14.50 -5.23
CA ALA A 190 3.58 14.58 -6.46
C ALA A 190 4.95 15.25 -6.27
N ARG A 191 5.07 16.17 -5.33
CA ARG A 191 6.36 16.83 -5.00
C ARG A 191 7.28 15.97 -4.14
N THR A 192 6.74 15.05 -3.34
CA THR A 192 7.49 14.29 -2.33
C THR A 192 7.73 12.83 -2.69
N LEU A 193 6.85 12.21 -3.49
CA LEU A 193 6.92 10.79 -3.86
C LEU A 193 7.61 10.59 -5.21
N ARG A 194 8.73 11.28 -5.42
CA ARG A 194 9.55 11.22 -6.63
C ARG A 194 11.00 10.87 -6.30
N PRO A 195 11.77 10.33 -7.25
CA PRO A 195 11.36 9.91 -8.59
C PRO A 195 10.45 8.69 -8.57
N VAL A 196 9.56 8.58 -9.56
CA VAL A 196 8.76 7.38 -9.78
C VAL A 196 9.55 6.39 -10.62
N ASN A 197 9.69 5.16 -10.15
CA ASN A 197 10.27 4.06 -10.92
C ASN A 197 9.20 3.44 -11.83
N TYR A 198 9.05 3.99 -13.03
CA TYR A 198 8.08 3.51 -14.02
C TYR A 198 8.40 2.11 -14.55
N VAL A 199 9.69 1.71 -14.57
CA VAL A 199 10.10 0.35 -14.95
C VAL A 199 9.56 -0.66 -13.94
N MET A 200 9.80 -0.42 -12.65
CA MET A 200 9.23 -1.23 -11.56
C MET A 200 7.70 -1.29 -11.64
N ASN A 201 7.06 -0.13 -11.85
CA ASN A 201 5.59 -0.05 -11.98
C ASN A 201 5.09 -0.96 -13.11
N ALA A 202 5.67 -0.86 -14.29
CA ALA A 202 5.29 -1.65 -15.45
C ALA A 202 5.52 -3.16 -15.23
N GLN A 203 6.70 -3.54 -14.72
CA GLN A 203 7.07 -4.94 -14.50
C GLN A 203 6.18 -5.62 -13.45
N LEU A 204 5.96 -4.99 -12.29
CA LEU A 204 5.13 -5.56 -11.23
C LEU A 204 3.64 -5.62 -11.61
N ASN A 205 3.12 -4.62 -12.34
CA ASN A 205 1.76 -4.70 -12.85
C ASN A 205 1.59 -5.75 -13.95
N ALA A 206 2.61 -6.00 -14.77
CA ALA A 206 2.63 -7.11 -15.74
C ALA A 206 2.67 -8.47 -15.01
N ALA A 207 3.52 -8.61 -14.01
CA ALA A 207 3.63 -9.84 -13.21
C ALA A 207 2.31 -10.21 -12.51
N LYS A 208 1.54 -9.23 -12.00
CA LYS A 208 0.20 -9.46 -11.44
C LYS A 208 -0.83 -9.99 -12.46
N LYS A 209 -0.62 -9.78 -13.75
CA LYS A 209 -1.50 -10.33 -14.79
C LYS A 209 -1.18 -11.79 -15.10
N THR A 210 0.06 -12.22 -14.89
CA THR A 210 0.49 -13.61 -15.12
C THR A 210 0.22 -14.53 -13.93
N ASP A 211 0.25 -14.01 -12.70
CA ASP A 211 -0.16 -14.71 -11.47
C ASP A 211 -1.20 -13.86 -10.70
N PRO A 212 -2.45 -13.79 -11.18
CA PRO A 212 -3.45 -12.92 -10.60
C PRO A 212 -3.96 -13.47 -9.25
N LEU A 213 -3.96 -12.63 -8.21
CA LEU A 213 -4.52 -12.96 -6.90
C LEU A 213 -6.00 -13.41 -6.96
N GLU A 214 -6.73 -12.98 -8.01
CA GLU A 214 -8.11 -13.40 -8.24
C GLU A 214 -8.24 -14.93 -8.34
N SER A 215 -7.30 -15.60 -9.00
CA SER A 215 -7.30 -17.08 -9.13
C SER A 215 -6.86 -17.80 -7.85
N ARG A 216 -6.33 -17.05 -6.87
CA ARG A 216 -5.77 -17.60 -5.62
C ARG A 216 -6.58 -17.22 -4.36
N VAL A 217 -7.80 -16.71 -4.52
CA VAL A 217 -8.61 -16.23 -3.38
C VAL A 217 -8.97 -17.36 -2.41
N ASP A 218 -9.24 -18.58 -2.89
CA ASP A 218 -9.53 -19.71 -2.02
C ASP A 218 -8.29 -20.15 -1.22
N GLU A 219 -7.10 -20.07 -1.82
CA GLU A 219 -5.83 -20.31 -1.13
C GLU A 219 -5.57 -19.23 -0.08
N LEU A 220 -5.76 -17.95 -0.43
CA LEU A 220 -5.68 -16.83 0.52
C LEU A 220 -6.64 -17.02 1.68
N ARG A 221 -7.89 -17.44 1.41
CA ARG A 221 -8.88 -17.71 2.44
C ARG A 221 -8.42 -18.80 3.40
N ALA A 222 -7.85 -19.87 2.88
CA ALA A 222 -7.37 -20.99 3.70
C ALA A 222 -6.18 -20.60 4.61
N LEU A 223 -5.37 -19.63 4.18
CA LEU A 223 -4.17 -19.17 4.89
C LEU A 223 -4.40 -17.91 5.73
N LEU A 224 -5.58 -17.29 5.60
CA LEU A 224 -5.84 -15.99 6.23
C LEU A 224 -5.77 -16.08 7.76
N PRO A 225 -4.94 -15.26 8.41
CA PRO A 225 -4.85 -15.27 9.86
C PRO A 225 -6.17 -14.78 10.50
N PRO A 226 -6.53 -15.31 11.69
CA PRO A 226 -7.71 -14.87 12.41
C PRO A 226 -7.68 -13.35 12.66
N GLY A 227 -8.83 -12.70 12.55
CA GLY A 227 -8.97 -11.26 12.80
C GLY A 227 -8.44 -10.37 11.67
N ALA A 228 -8.08 -10.94 10.51
CA ALA A 228 -7.73 -10.15 9.32
C ALA A 228 -8.86 -9.17 8.96
N VAL A 229 -8.48 -7.97 8.49
CA VAL A 229 -9.42 -6.89 8.21
C VAL A 229 -9.08 -6.14 6.93
N ILE A 230 -10.10 -5.76 6.20
CA ILE A 230 -9.99 -4.84 5.05
C ILE A 230 -10.54 -3.48 5.46
N ILE A 231 -9.78 -2.41 5.25
CA ILE A 231 -10.20 -1.03 5.50
C ILE A 231 -10.20 -0.29 4.17
N GLY A 232 -11.26 0.42 3.82
CA GLY A 232 -11.33 1.21 2.58
C GLY A 232 -12.15 2.46 2.74
N GLY A 233 -12.03 3.39 1.79
CA GLY A 233 -12.86 4.58 1.69
C GLY A 233 -14.07 4.36 0.78
N ALA A 234 -15.23 4.91 1.15
CA ALA A 234 -16.43 4.84 0.32
C ALA A 234 -16.32 5.70 -0.95
N GLY A 235 -15.52 6.76 -0.89
CA GLY A 235 -15.28 7.69 -1.98
C GLY A 235 -14.01 7.38 -2.80
N ASP A 236 -13.39 6.22 -2.65
CA ASP A 236 -12.33 5.76 -3.57
C ASP A 236 -12.93 5.58 -4.97
N THR A 237 -12.20 5.93 -6.01
CA THR A 237 -12.62 5.68 -7.40
C THR A 237 -12.77 4.18 -7.66
N ARG A 238 -12.00 3.37 -6.96
CA ARG A 238 -12.12 1.92 -6.96
C ARG A 238 -13.30 1.53 -6.08
N PRO A 239 -14.32 0.81 -6.61
CA PRO A 239 -15.59 0.66 -5.92
C PRO A 239 -15.45 -0.10 -4.59
N ALA A 240 -15.94 0.48 -3.50
CA ALA A 240 -15.99 -0.17 -2.18
C ALA A 240 -16.74 -1.52 -2.19
N GLY A 241 -17.64 -1.72 -3.16
CA GLY A 241 -18.30 -2.99 -3.42
C GLY A 241 -17.33 -4.14 -3.71
N ALA A 242 -16.22 -3.87 -4.39
CA ALA A 242 -15.18 -4.87 -4.65
C ALA A 242 -14.49 -5.33 -3.35
N LEU A 243 -14.21 -4.40 -2.43
CA LEU A 243 -13.65 -4.74 -1.11
C LEU A 243 -14.63 -5.55 -0.26
N ARG A 244 -15.92 -5.18 -0.26
CA ARG A 244 -16.97 -5.95 0.44
C ARG A 244 -17.12 -7.37 -0.14
N GLY A 245 -17.09 -7.48 -1.47
CA GLY A 245 -17.13 -8.78 -2.16
C GLY A 245 -15.93 -9.65 -1.82
N LEU A 246 -14.73 -9.08 -1.81
CA LEU A 246 -13.52 -9.79 -1.42
C LEU A 246 -13.57 -10.23 0.04
N ALA A 247 -13.95 -9.35 0.96
CA ALA A 247 -14.07 -9.67 2.38
C ALA A 247 -15.05 -10.84 2.62
N GLY A 248 -16.19 -10.84 1.91
CA GLY A 248 -17.15 -11.96 1.95
C GLY A 248 -16.54 -13.28 1.45
N ARG A 249 -15.75 -13.25 0.37
CA ARG A 249 -15.05 -14.44 -0.17
C ARG A 249 -13.97 -14.95 0.79
N LEU A 250 -13.24 -14.04 1.42
CA LEU A 250 -12.18 -14.36 2.39
C LEU A 250 -12.74 -14.75 3.76
N GLY A 251 -13.95 -14.34 4.10
CA GLY A 251 -14.55 -14.54 5.43
C GLY A 251 -13.92 -13.63 6.50
N CYS A 252 -13.51 -12.40 6.14
CA CYS A 252 -12.90 -11.45 7.06
C CYS A 252 -13.73 -10.18 7.24
N GLU A 253 -13.39 -9.39 8.24
CA GLU A 253 -14.01 -8.09 8.51
C GLU A 253 -13.71 -7.08 7.39
N VAL A 254 -14.68 -6.20 7.09
CA VAL A 254 -14.48 -5.05 6.22
C VAL A 254 -15.03 -3.78 6.86
N ILE A 255 -14.21 -2.74 6.90
CA ILE A 255 -14.56 -1.41 7.42
C ILE A 255 -14.48 -0.43 6.26
N ILE A 256 -15.60 0.14 5.86
CA ILE A 256 -15.66 1.18 4.82
C ILE A 256 -15.93 2.52 5.48
N ILE A 257 -14.98 3.44 5.36
CA ILE A 257 -15.04 4.79 5.93
C ILE A 257 -15.82 5.69 4.98
N PRO A 258 -16.94 6.30 5.42
CA PRO A 258 -17.87 7.01 4.52
C PRO A 258 -17.26 8.16 3.74
N ASP A 259 -16.51 9.03 4.42
CA ASP A 259 -16.03 10.31 3.89
C ASP A 259 -14.56 10.26 3.47
N ALA A 260 -14.10 9.11 3.01
CA ALA A 260 -12.71 8.92 2.61
C ALA A 260 -12.60 8.29 1.23
N GLY A 261 -11.56 8.67 0.50
CA GLY A 261 -11.10 8.05 -0.75
C GLY A 261 -10.00 7.02 -0.50
N HIS A 262 -9.00 7.03 -1.38
CA HIS A 262 -7.90 6.06 -1.38
C HIS A 262 -6.91 6.23 -0.20
N HIS A 263 -6.85 7.43 0.38
CA HIS A 263 -5.95 7.77 1.48
C HIS A 263 -6.75 8.17 2.74
N PRO A 264 -7.43 7.20 3.41
CA PRO A 264 -8.40 7.53 4.46
C PRO A 264 -7.80 8.26 5.67
N TRP A 265 -6.50 8.13 5.93
CA TRP A 265 -5.83 8.89 7.00
C TRP A 265 -5.71 10.39 6.73
N LEU A 266 -5.81 10.83 5.46
CA LEU A 266 -5.82 12.25 5.10
C LEU A 266 -7.23 12.84 5.18
N GLU A 267 -8.24 12.07 4.79
CA GLU A 267 -9.60 12.54 4.55
C GLU A 267 -10.50 12.38 5.77
N ALA A 268 -10.38 11.26 6.47
CA ALA A 268 -11.15 10.93 7.68
C ALA A 268 -10.22 10.45 8.82
N PRO A 269 -9.25 11.27 9.27
CA PRO A 269 -8.18 10.84 10.17
C PRO A 269 -8.67 10.20 11.47
N GLY A 270 -9.74 10.72 12.05
CA GLY A 270 -10.30 10.18 13.30
C GLY A 270 -10.92 8.79 13.12
N GLN A 271 -11.72 8.59 12.06
CA GLN A 271 -12.36 7.30 11.78
C GLN A 271 -11.32 6.25 11.37
N PHE A 272 -10.35 6.65 10.53
CA PHE A 272 -9.26 5.77 10.13
C PHE A 272 -8.38 5.37 11.32
N ALA A 273 -8.00 6.33 12.17
CA ALA A 273 -7.22 6.05 13.38
C ALA A 273 -7.95 5.08 14.30
N ALA A 274 -9.24 5.26 14.53
CA ALA A 274 -10.04 4.34 15.36
C ALA A 274 -10.04 2.92 14.78
N ALA A 275 -10.27 2.78 13.47
CA ALA A 275 -10.29 1.49 12.78
C ALA A 275 -8.91 0.80 12.82
N LEU A 276 -7.84 1.55 12.47
CA LEU A 276 -6.48 1.01 12.46
C LEU A 276 -6.00 0.62 13.86
N ARG A 277 -6.23 1.46 14.88
CA ARG A 277 -5.84 1.16 16.27
C ARG A 277 -6.58 -0.07 16.83
N ALA A 278 -7.88 -0.20 16.53
CA ALA A 278 -8.64 -1.37 16.92
C ALA A 278 -8.11 -2.66 16.27
N ALA A 279 -7.80 -2.62 14.97
CA ALA A 279 -7.24 -3.75 14.24
C ALA A 279 -5.82 -4.10 14.73
N ALA A 280 -4.91 -3.12 14.78
CA ALA A 280 -3.55 -3.31 15.23
C ALA A 280 -3.50 -3.81 16.69
N GLY A 281 -4.28 -3.20 17.59
CA GLY A 281 -4.34 -3.62 18.99
C GLY A 281 -4.77 -5.07 19.17
N ARG A 282 -5.78 -5.53 18.42
CA ARG A 282 -6.19 -6.95 18.45
C ARG A 282 -5.11 -7.88 17.90
N LEU A 283 -4.55 -7.57 16.74
CA LEU A 283 -3.66 -8.47 16.01
C LEU A 283 -2.25 -8.54 16.61
N THR A 284 -1.74 -7.45 17.17
CA THR A 284 -0.40 -7.44 17.77
C THR A 284 -0.37 -8.04 19.17
N GLN A 285 -1.49 -8.12 19.90
CA GLN A 285 -1.58 -8.68 21.25
C GLN A 285 -1.88 -10.19 21.28
N THR A 286 -2.24 -10.83 20.17
CA THR A 286 -2.66 -12.24 20.11
C THR A 286 -1.50 -13.25 20.14
N ALA A 287 -0.29 -12.87 20.56
CA ALA A 287 0.83 -13.79 20.74
C ALA A 287 0.92 -14.24 22.21
N GLY A 288 0.00 -15.08 22.62
CA GLY A 288 0.00 -15.81 23.87
C GLY A 288 -0.27 -17.28 23.62
#